data_77f9ca16d41c578b139e165c0346246a
#
_entry.id   77f9ca16d41c578b139e165c0346246a
#
_cell.length_a   1.000
_cell.length_b   1.000
_cell.length_c   1.000
_cell.angle_alpha   90.00
_cell.angle_beta   90.00
_cell.angle_gamma   90.00
#
_symmetry.space_group_name_H-M   'P 1'
#
loop_
_entity.id
_entity.type
_entity.pdbx_description
1 polymer ?
#
loop_
_entity_poly.entity_id
_entity_poly.type
_entity_poly.pdbx_seq_one_letter_code
_entity_poly.pdbx_strand_id
1 'polypeptide(L)'
;LTEVESLFYPWVKQTFYLVYQIVKEKIAASLEKAFSQYGFAEPSVPQLKNACEVSLRTLYKYYPSKEAMIVAALEHRHQRYLSFLLEDAPANGTPTVLHLFTRLEDWMKEFAPNGCMSINALAAYPENLSINQAVKQHKLAVRQLMVQLSQREDLATTLFLLHEGLSNAWPVLGHAAFASAEHTLLELMKENNQ
;
A
#
# COMPACT_ATOMS: atom_id res chain seq x y z
N LEU A 1 -32.32 -25.34 -25.54
CA LEU A 1 -31.76 -24.10 -25.02
C LEU A 1 -31.71 -23.09 -26.13
N THR A 2 -32.53 -22.05 -26.05
CA THR A 2 -32.70 -21.07 -27.11
C THR A 2 -31.45 -20.14 -27.20
N GLU A 3 -31.14 -19.60 -28.39
CA GLU A 3 -30.06 -18.67 -28.66
C GLU A 3 -30.02 -17.47 -27.66
N VAL A 4 -31.17 -17.11 -27.11
CA VAL A 4 -31.32 -16.04 -26.13
C VAL A 4 -30.69 -16.41 -24.77
N GLU A 5 -30.82 -17.68 -24.32
CA GLU A 5 -30.18 -18.12 -23.05
C GLU A 5 -28.65 -18.14 -23.13
N SER A 6 -28.06 -18.38 -24.32
CA SER A 6 -26.62 -18.38 -24.52
C SER A 6 -26.01 -16.97 -24.45
N LEU A 7 -26.77 -15.93 -24.78
CA LEU A 7 -26.36 -14.52 -24.74
C LEU A 7 -26.48 -13.92 -23.32
N PHE A 8 -27.45 -14.35 -22.51
CA PHE A 8 -27.66 -13.85 -21.16
C PHE A 8 -26.67 -14.43 -20.12
N TYR A 9 -26.19 -15.65 -20.36
CA TYR A 9 -25.32 -16.36 -19.39
C TYR A 9 -23.93 -15.69 -19.16
N PRO A 10 -23.24 -15.17 -20.19
CA PRO A 10 -21.98 -14.44 -19.98
C PRO A 10 -22.17 -13.14 -19.21
N TRP A 11 -23.22 -12.39 -19.49
CA TRP A 11 -23.52 -11.11 -18.80
C TRP A 11 -23.83 -11.31 -17.30
N VAL A 12 -24.60 -12.32 -16.99
CA VAL A 12 -24.93 -12.68 -15.60
C VAL A 12 -23.66 -13.05 -14.82
N LYS A 13 -22.78 -13.88 -15.38
CA LYS A 13 -21.50 -14.23 -14.77
C LYS A 13 -20.60 -13.01 -14.54
N GLN A 14 -20.53 -12.13 -15.53
CA GLN A 14 -19.73 -10.92 -15.43
C GLN A 14 -20.26 -9.96 -14.36
N THR A 15 -21.57 -9.80 -14.26
CA THR A 15 -22.20 -8.99 -13.21
C THR A 15 -21.92 -9.56 -11.82
N PHE A 16 -22.08 -10.88 -11.62
CA PHE A 16 -21.74 -11.52 -10.36
C PHE A 16 -20.26 -11.38 -10.00
N TYR A 17 -19.36 -11.52 -10.97
CA TYR A 17 -17.94 -11.31 -10.76
C TYR A 17 -17.63 -9.87 -10.34
N LEU A 18 -18.20 -8.87 -11.00
CA LEU A 18 -18.03 -7.46 -10.65
C LEU A 18 -18.55 -7.16 -9.23
N VAL A 19 -19.74 -7.64 -8.90
CA VAL A 19 -20.30 -7.47 -7.53
C VAL A 19 -19.40 -8.13 -6.51
N TYR A 20 -18.89 -9.33 -6.81
CA TYR A 20 -17.95 -10.03 -5.92
C TYR A 20 -16.68 -9.19 -5.68
N GLN A 21 -16.08 -8.60 -6.73
CA GLN A 21 -14.88 -7.76 -6.61
C GLN A 21 -15.16 -6.48 -5.83
N ILE A 22 -16.28 -5.80 -6.08
CA ILE A 22 -16.68 -4.58 -5.36
C ILE A 22 -16.83 -4.85 -3.85
N VAL A 23 -17.49 -5.94 -3.48
CA VAL A 23 -17.66 -6.31 -2.07
C VAL A 23 -16.34 -6.68 -1.44
N LYS A 24 -15.49 -7.44 -2.14
CA LYS A 24 -14.15 -7.82 -1.70
C LYS A 24 -13.30 -6.59 -1.40
N GLU A 25 -13.30 -5.62 -2.31
CA GLU A 25 -12.57 -4.36 -2.19
C GLU A 25 -13.05 -3.52 -0.98
N LYS A 26 -14.37 -3.37 -0.82
CA LYS A 26 -14.95 -2.67 0.34
C LYS A 26 -14.53 -3.30 1.67
N ILE A 27 -14.51 -4.62 1.74
CA ILE A 27 -14.05 -5.33 2.94
C ILE A 27 -12.56 -5.05 3.17
N ALA A 28 -11.71 -5.11 2.12
CA ALA A 28 -10.28 -4.82 2.22
C ALA A 28 -10.01 -3.39 2.71
N ALA A 29 -10.74 -2.41 2.19
CA ALA A 29 -10.67 -1.02 2.64
C ALA A 29 -11.03 -0.85 4.13
N SER A 30 -12.09 -1.53 4.58
CA SER A 30 -12.50 -1.51 5.99
C SER A 30 -11.47 -2.21 6.90
N LEU A 31 -10.89 -3.32 6.44
CA LEU A 31 -9.80 -4.01 7.12
C LEU A 31 -8.54 -3.14 7.23
N GLU A 32 -8.15 -2.44 6.14
CA GLU A 32 -7.04 -1.48 6.18
C GLU A 32 -7.27 -0.43 7.26
N LYS A 33 -8.45 0.19 7.30
CA LYS A 33 -8.81 1.20 8.29
C LYS A 33 -8.73 0.64 9.71
N ALA A 34 -9.29 -0.54 9.96
CA ALA A 34 -9.27 -1.18 11.26
C ALA A 34 -7.85 -1.51 11.72
N PHE A 35 -7.03 -2.12 10.86
CA PHE A 35 -5.63 -2.44 11.21
C PHE A 35 -4.75 -1.18 11.34
N SER A 36 -5.01 -0.12 10.58
CA SER A 36 -4.33 1.16 10.74
C SER A 36 -4.63 1.81 12.10
N GLN A 37 -5.85 1.65 12.60
CA GLN A 37 -6.31 2.24 13.86
C GLN A 37 -5.89 1.43 15.08
N TYR A 38 -6.02 0.09 15.02
CA TYR A 38 -5.88 -0.80 16.19
C TYR A 38 -4.62 -1.66 16.15
N GLY A 39 -3.80 -1.56 15.10
CA GLY A 39 -2.69 -2.46 14.87
C GLY A 39 -3.13 -3.84 14.38
N PHE A 40 -2.19 -4.77 14.25
CA PHE A 40 -2.45 -6.10 13.67
C PHE A 40 -2.73 -7.19 14.71
N ALA A 41 -2.13 -7.09 15.89
CA ALA A 41 -2.28 -8.09 16.94
C ALA A 41 -3.63 -7.98 17.66
N GLU A 42 -4.00 -6.77 18.05
CA GLU A 42 -5.13 -6.48 18.94
C GLU A 42 -6.50 -6.88 18.39
N PRO A 43 -6.92 -6.50 17.14
CA PRO A 43 -8.30 -6.73 16.73
C PRO A 43 -8.60 -8.22 16.56
N SER A 44 -9.62 -8.69 17.29
CA SER A 44 -10.21 -10.02 17.09
C SER A 44 -11.03 -10.06 15.80
N VAL A 45 -11.25 -11.27 15.25
CA VAL A 45 -12.07 -11.43 14.03
C VAL A 45 -13.50 -10.91 14.19
N PRO A 46 -14.19 -11.05 15.35
CA PRO A 46 -15.47 -10.39 15.59
C PRO A 46 -15.41 -8.86 15.51
N GLN A 47 -14.34 -8.22 15.96
CA GLN A 47 -14.16 -6.77 15.83
C GLN A 47 -13.92 -6.38 14.37
N LEU A 48 -13.09 -7.13 13.62
CA LEU A 48 -12.89 -6.93 12.19
C LEU A 48 -14.19 -7.09 11.39
N LYS A 49 -14.99 -8.11 11.72
CA LYS A 49 -16.33 -8.32 11.14
C LYS A 49 -17.22 -7.07 11.34
N ASN A 50 -17.23 -6.52 12.56
CA ASN A 50 -18.01 -5.33 12.86
C ASN A 50 -17.49 -4.10 12.10
N ALA A 51 -16.17 -3.90 12.02
CA ALA A 51 -15.56 -2.82 11.26
C ALA A 51 -15.88 -2.90 9.76
N CYS A 52 -16.04 -4.11 9.22
CA CYS A 52 -16.43 -4.33 7.82
C CYS A 52 -17.95 -4.28 7.57
N GLU A 53 -18.77 -4.19 8.62
CA GLU A 53 -20.25 -4.20 8.54
C GLU A 53 -20.83 -5.40 7.78
N VAL A 54 -20.19 -6.57 7.92
CA VAL A 54 -20.62 -7.81 7.27
C VAL A 54 -20.89 -8.92 8.29
N SER A 55 -21.52 -10.03 7.85
CA SER A 55 -21.61 -11.22 8.66
C SER A 55 -20.26 -11.94 8.76
N LEU A 56 -20.04 -12.72 9.83
CA LEU A 56 -18.82 -13.54 9.96
C LEU A 56 -18.67 -14.52 8.78
N ARG A 57 -19.81 -15.11 8.33
CA ARG A 57 -19.84 -15.97 7.15
C ARG A 57 -19.40 -15.23 5.89
N THR A 58 -19.84 -13.99 5.72
CA THR A 58 -19.44 -13.16 4.58
C THR A 58 -17.94 -12.84 4.66
N LEU A 59 -17.43 -12.43 5.82
CA LEU A 59 -16.01 -12.13 5.99
C LEU A 59 -15.13 -13.33 5.62
N TYR A 60 -15.43 -14.52 6.17
CA TYR A 60 -14.66 -15.72 5.86
C TYR A 60 -14.85 -16.23 4.41
N LYS A 61 -15.96 -15.93 3.76
CA LYS A 61 -16.13 -16.21 2.33
C LYS A 61 -15.10 -15.49 1.46
N TYR A 62 -14.74 -14.25 1.82
CA TYR A 62 -13.77 -13.45 1.06
C TYR A 62 -12.33 -13.62 1.57
N TYR A 63 -12.15 -13.77 2.88
CA TYR A 63 -10.85 -13.84 3.54
C TYR A 63 -10.89 -14.94 4.60
N PRO A 64 -10.38 -16.14 4.29
CA PRO A 64 -10.61 -17.34 5.09
C PRO A 64 -9.87 -17.40 6.43
N SER A 65 -8.93 -16.46 6.66
CA SER A 65 -8.18 -16.38 7.92
C SER A 65 -7.85 -14.93 8.27
N LYS A 66 -7.39 -14.66 9.50
CA LYS A 66 -6.93 -13.33 9.92
C LYS A 66 -5.72 -12.89 9.12
N GLU A 67 -4.82 -13.81 8.79
CA GLU A 67 -3.65 -13.55 7.94
C GLU A 67 -4.07 -13.12 6.53
N ALA A 68 -5.08 -13.78 5.94
CA ALA A 68 -5.65 -13.39 4.65
C ALA A 68 -6.29 -12.00 4.70
N MET A 69 -6.92 -11.63 5.82
CA MET A 69 -7.47 -10.29 6.06
C MET A 69 -6.34 -9.24 6.15
N ILE A 70 -5.24 -9.57 6.82
CA ILE A 70 -4.05 -8.70 6.91
C ILE A 70 -3.43 -8.49 5.53
N VAL A 71 -3.20 -9.55 4.77
CA VAL A 71 -2.65 -9.44 3.41
C VAL A 71 -3.55 -8.58 2.53
N ALA A 72 -4.86 -8.75 2.60
CA ALA A 72 -5.81 -7.94 1.84
C ALA A 72 -5.77 -6.45 2.22
N ALA A 73 -5.66 -6.15 3.50
CA ALA A 73 -5.52 -4.78 3.99
C ALA A 73 -4.21 -4.13 3.52
N LEU A 74 -3.11 -4.88 3.54
CA LEU A 74 -1.81 -4.42 3.05
C LEU A 74 -1.83 -4.18 1.54
N GLU A 75 -2.46 -5.07 0.76
CA GLU A 75 -2.60 -4.95 -0.69
C GLU A 75 -3.44 -3.71 -1.05
N HIS A 76 -4.62 -3.54 -0.42
CA HIS A 76 -5.47 -2.37 -0.63
C HIS A 76 -4.71 -1.07 -0.34
N ARG A 77 -3.99 -1.04 0.81
CA ARG A 77 -3.16 0.10 1.18
C ARG A 77 -2.05 0.37 0.17
N HIS A 78 -1.40 -0.66 -0.33
CA HIS A 78 -0.32 -0.53 -1.31
C HIS A 78 -0.80 0.10 -2.60
N GLN A 79 -1.92 -0.37 -3.16
CA GLN A 79 -2.52 0.19 -4.37
C GLN A 79 -2.89 1.66 -4.17
N ARG A 80 -3.55 1.98 -3.06
CA ARG A 80 -3.92 3.35 -2.69
C ARG A 80 -2.68 4.24 -2.52
N TYR A 81 -1.62 3.71 -1.90
CA TYR A 81 -0.36 4.41 -1.72
C TYR A 81 0.32 4.75 -3.04
N LEU A 82 0.45 3.77 -3.94
CA LEU A 82 1.03 4.02 -5.26
C LEU A 82 0.22 5.05 -6.06
N SER A 83 -1.10 4.94 -6.05
CA SER A 83 -1.98 5.91 -6.71
C SER A 83 -1.80 7.32 -6.14
N PHE A 84 -1.69 7.43 -4.81
CA PHE A 84 -1.47 8.71 -4.13
C PHE A 84 -0.11 9.33 -4.47
N LEU A 85 0.96 8.54 -4.51
CA LEU A 85 2.29 9.03 -4.89
C LEU A 85 2.35 9.54 -6.34
N LEU A 86 1.59 8.90 -7.23
CA LEU A 86 1.62 9.18 -8.67
C LEU A 86 0.62 10.26 -9.12
N GLU A 87 -0.29 10.68 -8.25
CA GLU A 87 -1.27 11.72 -8.56
C GLU A 87 -0.55 13.02 -8.92
N ASP A 88 -0.82 13.54 -10.12
CA ASP A 88 -0.21 14.74 -10.69
C ASP A 88 1.34 14.72 -10.78
N ALA A 89 1.94 13.52 -10.78
CA ALA A 89 3.38 13.38 -10.86
C ALA A 89 3.93 13.89 -12.22
N PRO A 90 5.04 14.66 -12.23
CA PRO A 90 5.78 14.94 -13.45
C PRO A 90 6.21 13.66 -14.18
N ALA A 91 6.60 13.76 -15.46
CA ALA A 91 6.86 12.57 -16.28
C ALA A 91 8.00 11.70 -15.73
N ASN A 92 9.17 12.29 -15.43
CA ASN A 92 10.35 11.58 -14.90
C ASN A 92 11.45 12.55 -14.43
N GLY A 93 12.53 11.97 -13.88
CA GLY A 93 13.72 12.71 -13.47
C GLY A 93 13.61 13.36 -12.09
N THR A 94 14.47 14.35 -11.83
CA THR A 94 14.55 15.03 -10.53
C THR A 94 13.21 15.61 -10.04
N PRO A 95 12.42 16.31 -10.88
CA PRO A 95 11.11 16.83 -10.43
C PRO A 95 10.17 15.75 -9.94
N THR A 96 10.17 14.58 -10.59
CA THR A 96 9.31 13.45 -10.20
C THR A 96 9.76 12.84 -8.88
N VAL A 97 11.07 12.69 -8.68
CA VAL A 97 11.60 12.16 -7.41
C VAL A 97 11.25 13.09 -6.25
N LEU A 98 11.42 14.39 -6.41
CA LEU A 98 11.03 15.38 -5.40
C LEU A 98 9.54 15.34 -5.13
N HIS A 99 8.71 15.27 -6.17
CA HIS A 99 7.26 15.11 -6.03
C HIS A 99 6.90 13.86 -5.21
N LEU A 100 7.50 12.70 -5.51
CA LEU A 100 7.24 11.47 -4.77
C LEU A 100 7.55 11.61 -3.27
N PHE A 101 8.63 12.28 -2.91
CA PHE A 101 8.99 12.50 -1.51
C PHE A 101 8.08 13.52 -0.82
N THR A 102 7.63 14.55 -1.53
CA THR A 102 6.59 15.48 -1.02
C THR A 102 5.28 14.74 -0.78
N ARG A 103 4.85 13.90 -1.73
CA ARG A 103 3.65 13.06 -1.56
C ARG A 103 3.82 12.03 -0.45
N LEU A 104 5.03 11.48 -0.26
CA LEU A 104 5.32 10.62 0.88
C LEU A 104 5.14 11.38 2.21
N GLU A 105 5.62 12.61 2.30
CA GLU A 105 5.41 13.43 3.50
C GLU A 105 3.92 13.63 3.78
N ASP A 106 3.12 13.98 2.76
CA ASP A 106 1.68 14.16 2.89
C ASP A 106 0.98 12.85 3.31
N TRP A 107 1.42 11.72 2.72
CA TRP A 107 0.94 10.40 3.14
C TRP A 107 1.22 10.10 4.61
N MET A 108 2.43 10.43 5.06
CA MET A 108 2.81 10.21 6.47
C MET A 108 1.98 11.07 7.41
N LYS A 109 1.69 12.32 7.04
CA LYS A 109 0.83 13.22 7.83
C LYS A 109 -0.60 12.69 7.95
N GLU A 110 -1.17 12.25 6.84
CA GLU A 110 -2.60 11.96 6.75
C GLU A 110 -2.93 10.50 7.08
N PHE A 111 -2.15 9.53 6.56
CA PHE A 111 -2.50 8.11 6.60
C PHE A 111 -1.55 7.25 7.42
N ALA A 112 -0.36 7.74 7.75
CA ALA A 112 0.67 6.95 8.41
C ALA A 112 1.38 7.68 9.57
N PRO A 113 0.68 8.40 10.45
CA PRO A 113 1.32 9.17 11.52
C PRO A 113 2.13 8.30 12.47
N ASN A 114 1.78 7.02 12.58
CA ASN A 114 2.45 6.02 13.42
C ASN A 114 3.50 5.19 12.66
N GLY A 115 3.95 5.65 11.48
CA GLY A 115 4.95 4.98 10.66
C GLY A 115 4.38 3.97 9.67
N CYS A 116 5.29 3.15 9.12
CA CYS A 116 4.97 2.24 8.03
C CYS A 116 4.12 1.03 8.49
N MET A 117 2.88 0.95 8.02
CA MET A 117 1.97 -0.15 8.33
C MET A 117 2.53 -1.53 7.94
N SER A 118 3.28 -1.64 6.84
CA SER A 118 3.91 -2.89 6.42
C SER A 118 4.95 -3.40 7.41
N ILE A 119 5.75 -2.51 7.97
CA ILE A 119 6.74 -2.86 9.01
C ILE A 119 6.03 -3.29 10.30
N ASN A 120 4.94 -2.62 10.66
CA ASN A 120 4.14 -3.01 11.82
C ASN A 120 3.52 -4.42 11.65
N ALA A 121 3.12 -4.79 10.42
CA ALA A 121 2.62 -6.13 10.13
C ALA A 121 3.73 -7.20 10.28
N LEU A 122 4.94 -6.94 9.79
CA LEU A 122 6.09 -7.83 9.97
C LEU A 122 6.44 -8.00 11.46
N ALA A 123 6.44 -6.92 12.23
CA ALA A 123 6.72 -6.98 13.67
C ALA A 123 5.66 -7.80 14.43
N ALA A 124 4.38 -7.70 14.04
CA ALA A 124 3.30 -8.45 14.67
C ALA A 124 3.26 -9.94 14.26
N TYR A 125 3.75 -10.28 13.06
CA TYR A 125 3.70 -11.65 12.48
C TYR A 125 5.02 -12.02 11.79
N PRO A 126 6.15 -12.06 12.50
CA PRO A 126 7.48 -12.22 11.90
C PRO A 126 7.66 -13.55 11.14
N GLU A 127 6.99 -14.61 11.58
CA GLU A 127 7.09 -15.95 10.99
C GLU A 127 6.03 -16.24 9.93
N ASN A 128 5.11 -15.30 9.64
CA ASN A 128 4.04 -15.55 8.68
C ASN A 128 4.51 -15.34 7.25
N LEU A 129 4.66 -16.42 6.49
CA LEU A 129 5.19 -16.39 5.13
C LEU A 129 4.36 -15.53 4.16
N SER A 130 3.03 -15.57 4.25
CA SER A 130 2.14 -14.82 3.34
C SER A 130 2.25 -13.32 3.58
N ILE A 131 2.29 -12.88 4.84
CA ILE A 131 2.46 -11.48 5.21
C ILE A 131 3.86 -10.99 4.80
N ASN A 132 4.90 -11.78 5.10
CA ASN A 132 6.28 -11.48 4.72
C ASN A 132 6.43 -11.32 3.21
N GLN A 133 5.83 -12.23 2.43
CA GLN A 133 5.87 -12.18 0.97
C GLN A 133 5.13 -10.96 0.42
N ALA A 134 3.94 -10.64 0.91
CA ALA A 134 3.18 -9.47 0.51
C ALA A 134 3.98 -8.18 0.77
N VAL A 135 4.52 -8.01 1.98
CA VAL A 135 5.34 -6.84 2.32
C VAL A 135 6.58 -6.75 1.43
N LYS A 136 7.29 -7.87 1.21
CA LYS A 136 8.46 -7.89 0.32
C LYS A 136 8.11 -7.44 -1.09
N GLN A 137 7.00 -7.93 -1.65
CA GLN A 137 6.54 -7.55 -2.99
C GLN A 137 6.20 -6.06 -3.06
N HIS A 138 5.48 -5.52 -2.06
CA HIS A 138 5.13 -4.10 -1.99
C HIS A 138 6.39 -3.21 -1.92
N LYS A 139 7.36 -3.59 -1.10
CA LYS A 139 8.63 -2.85 -0.96
C LYS A 139 9.45 -2.87 -2.25
N LEU A 140 9.51 -4.02 -2.93
CA LEU A 140 10.19 -4.13 -4.22
C LEU A 140 9.47 -3.33 -5.31
N ALA A 141 8.13 -3.24 -5.30
CA ALA A 141 7.38 -2.42 -6.22
C ALA A 141 7.69 -0.92 -6.02
N VAL A 142 7.79 -0.44 -4.78
CA VAL A 142 8.21 0.95 -4.50
C VAL A 142 9.64 1.20 -5.00
N ARG A 143 10.58 0.28 -4.75
CA ARG A 143 11.94 0.40 -5.28
C ARG A 143 11.96 0.47 -6.81
N GLN A 144 11.17 -0.39 -7.48
CA GLN A 144 11.06 -0.39 -8.94
C GLN A 144 10.46 0.91 -9.47
N LEU A 145 9.46 1.46 -8.78
CA LEU A 145 8.90 2.78 -9.10
C LEU A 145 9.98 3.87 -9.03
N MET A 146 10.85 3.86 -8.02
CA MET A 146 11.97 4.80 -7.90
C MET A 146 12.92 4.73 -9.11
N VAL A 147 13.25 3.50 -9.58
CA VAL A 147 14.06 3.30 -10.81
C VAL A 147 13.38 3.93 -12.01
N GLN A 148 12.12 3.59 -12.25
CA GLN A 148 11.38 4.01 -13.44
C GLN A 148 11.23 5.53 -13.53
N LEU A 149 10.94 6.17 -12.41
CA LEU A 149 10.65 7.60 -12.38
C LEU A 149 11.90 8.46 -12.25
N SER A 150 12.92 8.01 -11.53
CA SER A 150 14.20 8.73 -11.47
C SER A 150 15.03 8.59 -12.75
N GLN A 151 14.83 7.50 -13.49
CA GLN A 151 15.72 7.05 -14.59
C GLN A 151 17.17 6.85 -14.15
N ARG A 152 17.38 6.59 -12.86
CA ARG A 152 18.67 6.43 -12.19
C ARG A 152 18.71 5.07 -11.49
N GLU A 153 19.04 4.01 -12.24
CA GLU A 153 19.17 2.67 -11.70
C GLU A 153 20.29 2.57 -10.66
N ASP A 154 21.35 3.34 -10.84
CA ASP A 154 22.46 3.48 -9.90
C ASP A 154 22.02 4.03 -8.53
N LEU A 155 21.01 4.89 -8.47
CA LEU A 155 20.46 5.44 -7.23
C LEU A 155 19.27 4.66 -6.66
N ALA A 156 18.78 3.63 -7.32
CA ALA A 156 17.56 2.92 -6.96
C ALA A 156 17.53 2.49 -5.48
N THR A 157 18.61 1.88 -5.00
CA THR A 157 18.71 1.41 -3.61
C THR A 157 18.84 2.57 -2.64
N THR A 158 19.57 3.63 -3.00
CA THR A 158 19.73 4.83 -2.16
C THR A 158 18.41 5.58 -2.00
N LEU A 159 17.67 5.80 -3.10
CA LEU A 159 16.34 6.41 -3.06
C LEU A 159 15.36 5.59 -2.22
N PHE A 160 15.40 4.27 -2.39
CA PHE A 160 14.58 3.37 -1.58
C PHE A 160 14.93 3.43 -0.10
N LEU A 161 16.22 3.47 0.25
CA LEU A 161 16.66 3.60 1.66
C LEU A 161 16.25 4.95 2.26
N LEU A 162 16.31 6.04 1.51
CA LEU A 162 15.81 7.35 1.95
C LEU A 162 14.29 7.31 2.20
N HIS A 163 13.54 6.71 1.30
CA HIS A 163 12.09 6.49 1.46
C HIS A 163 11.77 5.69 2.72
N GLU A 164 12.44 4.56 2.93
CA GLU A 164 12.25 3.72 4.11
C GLU A 164 12.69 4.45 5.39
N GLY A 165 13.83 5.14 5.34
CA GLY A 165 14.34 5.95 6.44
C GLY A 165 13.35 7.02 6.88
N LEU A 166 12.81 7.80 5.94
CA LEU A 166 11.79 8.81 6.20
C LEU A 166 10.54 8.17 6.82
N SER A 167 10.01 7.12 6.19
CA SER A 167 8.77 6.46 6.64
C SER A 167 8.89 5.90 8.06
N ASN A 168 10.04 5.32 8.42
CA ASN A 168 10.26 4.73 9.74
C ASN A 168 10.65 5.76 10.80
N ALA A 169 11.33 6.85 10.41
CA ALA A 169 11.72 7.93 11.32
C ALA A 169 10.57 8.91 11.60
N TRP A 170 9.53 8.91 10.76
CA TRP A 170 8.43 9.87 10.82
C TRP A 170 7.79 10.03 12.21
N PRO A 171 7.45 8.95 12.96
CA PRO A 171 6.83 9.10 14.28
C PRO A 171 7.68 9.83 15.32
N VAL A 172 8.99 9.93 15.07
CA VAL A 172 9.96 10.58 15.98
C VAL A 172 10.34 11.97 15.49
N LEU A 173 10.60 12.12 14.19
CA LEU A 173 11.19 13.33 13.60
C LEU A 173 10.18 14.20 12.84
N GLY A 174 9.05 13.64 12.42
CA GLY A 174 8.07 14.36 11.61
C GLY A 174 8.68 15.05 10.39
N HIS A 175 8.34 16.30 10.16
CA HIS A 175 8.85 17.10 9.05
C HIS A 175 10.39 17.18 8.96
N ALA A 176 11.11 17.07 10.07
CA ALA A 176 12.59 17.09 10.05
C ALA A 176 13.17 15.89 9.28
N ALA A 177 12.49 14.73 9.27
CA ALA A 177 12.89 13.59 8.44
C ALA A 177 12.75 13.92 6.94
N PHE A 178 11.66 14.58 6.55
CA PHE A 178 11.44 15.02 5.17
C PHE A 178 12.49 16.05 4.74
N ALA A 179 12.71 17.11 5.50
CA ALA A 179 13.68 18.15 5.18
C ALA A 179 15.11 17.61 4.98
N SER A 180 15.50 16.62 5.80
CA SER A 180 16.80 15.94 5.64
C SER A 180 16.86 15.08 4.39
N ALA A 181 15.79 14.33 4.09
CA ALA A 181 15.71 13.52 2.87
C ALA A 181 15.70 14.39 1.61
N GLU A 182 14.94 15.48 1.58
CA GLU A 182 14.87 16.42 0.46
C GLU A 182 16.24 17.03 0.15
N HIS A 183 16.96 17.50 1.17
CA HIS A 183 18.32 18.03 1.00
C HIS A 183 19.24 16.97 0.36
N THR A 184 19.22 15.75 0.87
CA THR A 184 20.03 14.64 0.36
C THR A 184 19.66 14.30 -1.09
N LEU A 185 18.36 14.30 -1.42
CA LEU A 185 17.87 14.05 -2.78
C LEU A 185 18.39 15.10 -3.78
N LEU A 186 18.32 16.36 -3.40
CA LEU A 186 18.81 17.46 -4.26
C LEU A 186 20.30 17.31 -4.56
N GLU A 187 21.11 16.88 -3.61
CA GLU A 187 22.53 16.62 -3.85
C GLU A 187 22.74 15.39 -4.75
N LEU A 188 22.12 14.26 -4.44
CA LEU A 188 22.24 13.03 -5.21
C LEU A 188 21.81 13.18 -6.68
N MET A 189 20.76 13.98 -6.92
CA MET A 189 20.24 14.18 -8.27
C MET A 189 21.03 15.20 -9.09
N LYS A 190 21.92 15.99 -8.48
CA LYS A 190 22.83 16.93 -9.17
C LYS A 190 24.05 16.23 -9.77
N GLU A 191 24.55 15.15 -9.22
CA GLU A 191 25.86 14.54 -9.53
C GLU A 191 26.00 13.94 -10.94
N ASN A 192 25.03 14.08 -11.85
CA ASN A 192 25.07 13.50 -13.19
C ASN A 192 25.05 14.51 -14.35
N ASN A 193 25.50 15.73 -14.17
CA ASN A 193 25.73 16.67 -15.25
C ASN A 193 27.23 16.75 -15.69
N GLN A 194 27.97 15.62 -15.51
CA GLN A 194 29.34 15.50 -16.04
C GLN A 194 29.40 14.48 -17.15
#